data_8e9f21ccfdea3190624f993fb5b4ebfc
#
_entry.id   8e9f21ccfdea3190624f993fb5b4ebfc
#
_cell.length_a   1.000
_cell.length_b   1.000
_cell.length_c   1.000
_cell.angle_alpha   90.00
_cell.angle_beta   90.00
_cell.angle_gamma   90.00
#
_symmetry.space_group_name_H-M   'P 1'
#
loop_
_entity.id
_entity.type
_entity.pdbx_description
1 polymer ?
#
loop_
_entity_poly.entity_id
_entity_poly.type
_entity_poly.pdbx_seq_one_letter_code
_entity_poly.pdbx_strand_id
1 'polypeptide(L)'
;MVDQVAIFFLAGHETSASALAWALYLLATHPEWQDKVAKEAAILTEPDYGSVAKLKLSRDVFRETLRLYPPVPMMVRQSRCPVTFRNRKIAPGSQMVISPWNLHRHRRLWDNPDGFDPSRWHSENGKACLRDAYIPFSTGARVCIGAGFAMVEGPLLLSLLLKSFRFEALSEHRPTPVAHLTVRSNVGIWL
;
A
#
# COMPACT_ATOMS: atom_id res chain seq x y z
N MET A 1 -10.25 5.37 -27.21
CA MET A 1 -10.26 6.44 -26.18
C MET A 1 -11.18 6.13 -25.02
N VAL A 2 -12.45 5.72 -25.21
CA VAL A 2 -13.38 5.36 -24.12
C VAL A 2 -12.83 4.23 -23.24
N ASP A 3 -12.33 3.15 -23.83
CA ASP A 3 -11.76 2.01 -23.08
C ASP A 3 -10.56 2.40 -22.20
N GLN A 4 -9.74 3.34 -22.68
CA GLN A 4 -8.60 3.85 -21.90
C GLN A 4 -9.06 4.63 -20.67
N VAL A 5 -10.09 5.49 -20.83
CA VAL A 5 -10.69 6.23 -19.71
C VAL A 5 -11.29 5.25 -18.69
N ALA A 6 -12.02 4.25 -19.15
CA ALA A 6 -12.61 3.22 -18.29
C ALA A 6 -11.53 2.45 -17.52
N ILE A 7 -10.43 2.06 -18.18
CA ILE A 7 -9.31 1.36 -17.53
C ILE A 7 -8.67 2.23 -16.45
N PHE A 8 -8.41 3.52 -16.73
CA PHE A 8 -7.81 4.43 -15.73
C PHE A 8 -8.74 4.64 -14.53
N PHE A 9 -10.04 4.82 -14.80
CA PHE A 9 -11.03 4.97 -13.73
C PHE A 9 -11.08 3.72 -12.83
N LEU A 10 -11.22 2.53 -13.41
CA LEU A 10 -11.28 1.29 -12.66
C LEU A 10 -9.98 1.01 -11.90
N ALA A 11 -8.83 1.19 -12.55
CA ALA A 11 -7.53 0.92 -11.93
C ALA A 11 -7.22 1.87 -10.78
N GLY A 12 -7.58 3.14 -10.89
CA GLY A 12 -7.34 4.15 -9.85
C GLY A 12 -8.34 4.06 -8.70
N HIS A 13 -9.63 3.91 -9.01
CA HIS A 13 -10.68 3.93 -7.99
C HIS A 13 -10.56 2.79 -6.98
N GLU A 14 -10.52 1.55 -7.42
CA GLU A 14 -10.60 0.40 -6.52
C GLU A 14 -9.33 0.20 -5.70
N THR A 15 -8.17 0.43 -6.29
CA THR A 15 -6.89 0.26 -5.60
C THR A 15 -6.68 1.31 -4.52
N SER A 16 -6.99 2.58 -4.79
CA SER A 16 -6.94 3.67 -3.81
C SER A 16 -7.95 3.45 -2.69
N ALA A 17 -9.18 3.08 -3.01
CA ALA A 17 -10.23 2.81 -2.02
C ALA A 17 -9.83 1.67 -1.08
N SER A 18 -9.29 0.57 -1.62
CA SER A 18 -8.78 -0.55 -0.81
C SER A 18 -7.65 -0.10 0.12
N ALA A 19 -6.67 0.62 -0.40
CA ALA A 19 -5.53 1.11 0.38
C ALA A 19 -5.98 2.05 1.53
N LEU A 20 -6.89 2.98 1.24
CA LEU A 20 -7.42 3.92 2.24
C LEU A 20 -8.24 3.22 3.32
N ALA A 21 -9.09 2.27 2.95
CA ALA A 21 -9.89 1.49 3.90
C ALA A 21 -8.99 0.71 4.88
N TRP A 22 -7.96 0.04 4.39
CA TRP A 22 -6.99 -0.65 5.25
C TRP A 22 -6.14 0.33 6.08
N ALA A 23 -5.80 1.49 5.55
CA ALA A 23 -5.08 2.52 6.31
C ALA A 23 -5.92 3.04 7.50
N LEU A 24 -7.20 3.32 7.28
CA LEU A 24 -8.11 3.74 8.35
C LEU A 24 -8.28 2.65 9.41
N TYR A 25 -8.42 1.39 9.01
CA TYR A 25 -8.48 0.27 9.93
C TYR A 25 -7.20 0.13 10.77
N LEU A 26 -6.04 0.23 10.14
CA LEU A 26 -4.77 0.19 10.87
C LEU A 26 -4.64 1.34 11.86
N LEU A 27 -5.05 2.53 11.48
CA LEU A 27 -5.03 3.70 12.37
C LEU A 27 -6.09 3.60 13.49
N ALA A 28 -7.25 3.03 13.21
CA ALA A 28 -8.27 2.77 14.24
C ALA A 28 -7.81 1.74 15.29
N THR A 29 -6.98 0.77 14.87
CA THR A 29 -6.40 -0.23 15.78
C THR A 29 -5.07 0.20 16.43
N HIS A 30 -4.51 1.34 16.01
CA HIS A 30 -3.26 1.91 16.53
C HIS A 30 -3.45 3.40 16.84
N PRO A 31 -4.19 3.73 17.91
CA PRO A 31 -4.60 5.11 18.22
C PRO A 31 -3.41 6.07 18.39
N GLU A 32 -2.26 5.58 18.84
CA GLU A 32 -1.03 6.38 18.98
C GLU A 32 -0.51 6.91 17.63
N TRP A 33 -0.68 6.14 16.55
CA TRP A 33 -0.35 6.59 15.20
C TRP A 33 -1.42 7.49 14.61
N GLN A 34 -2.69 7.20 14.89
CA GLN A 34 -3.81 8.05 14.50
C GLN A 34 -3.66 9.46 15.07
N ASP A 35 -3.36 9.58 16.38
CA ASP A 35 -3.16 10.86 17.06
C ASP A 35 -1.97 11.66 16.49
N LYS A 36 -0.88 10.97 16.13
CA LYS A 36 0.28 11.62 15.50
C LYS A 36 -0.06 12.16 14.11
N VAL A 37 -0.80 11.39 13.30
CA VAL A 37 -1.24 11.83 11.96
C VAL A 37 -2.23 12.99 12.06
N ALA A 38 -3.17 12.95 13.00
CA ALA A 38 -4.10 14.05 13.25
C ALA A 38 -3.37 15.35 13.63
N LYS A 39 -2.31 15.26 14.45
CA LYS A 39 -1.44 16.40 14.80
C LYS A 39 -0.67 16.94 13.59
N GLU A 40 -0.13 16.05 12.74
CA GLU A 40 0.51 16.46 11.49
C GLU A 40 -0.50 17.18 10.58
N ALA A 41 -1.71 16.61 10.43
CA ALA A 41 -2.76 17.16 9.60
C ALA A 41 -3.29 18.53 10.05
N ALA A 42 -3.22 18.83 11.35
CA ALA A 42 -3.63 20.13 11.88
C ALA A 42 -2.82 21.31 11.31
N ILE A 43 -1.62 21.04 10.80
CA ILE A 43 -0.74 22.06 10.18
C ILE A 43 -1.24 22.48 8.79
N LEU A 44 -2.08 21.63 8.16
CA LEU A 44 -2.68 21.93 6.85
C LEU A 44 -3.76 23.00 6.99
N THR A 45 -3.44 24.23 6.60
CA THR A 45 -4.43 25.33 6.52
C THR A 45 -5.24 25.23 5.22
N GLU A 46 -4.54 25.12 4.10
CA GLU A 46 -5.13 24.87 2.79
C GLU A 46 -4.38 23.72 2.10
N PRO A 47 -5.10 22.72 1.53
CA PRO A 47 -4.45 21.62 0.84
C PRO A 47 -3.97 22.06 -0.55
N ASP A 48 -2.72 22.46 -0.63
CA ASP A 48 -2.01 22.68 -1.89
C ASP A 48 -0.96 21.59 -2.13
N TYR A 49 -0.40 21.55 -3.34
CA TYR A 49 0.62 20.56 -3.69
C TYR A 49 1.89 20.70 -2.81
N GLY A 50 2.24 21.91 -2.39
CA GLY A 50 3.38 22.17 -1.51
C GLY A 50 3.16 21.65 -0.08
N SER A 51 1.91 21.67 0.39
CA SER A 51 1.56 21.16 1.73
C SER A 51 1.64 19.63 1.82
N VAL A 52 1.40 18.91 0.73
CA VAL A 52 1.54 17.44 0.68
C VAL A 52 2.97 16.99 0.99
N ALA A 53 3.96 17.76 0.59
CA ALA A 53 5.37 17.47 0.91
C ALA A 53 5.67 17.50 2.41
N LYS A 54 4.85 18.19 3.22
CA LYS A 54 4.95 18.28 4.69
C LYS A 54 4.33 17.07 5.39
N LEU A 55 3.46 16.32 4.74
CA LEU A 55 2.75 15.13 5.25
C LEU A 55 3.67 13.91 5.29
N LYS A 56 4.76 13.99 6.05
CA LYS A 56 5.78 12.92 6.08
C LYS A 56 5.26 11.67 6.78
N LEU A 57 4.62 11.83 7.94
CA LEU A 57 4.09 10.71 8.71
C LEU A 57 2.88 10.08 8.01
N SER A 58 1.97 10.87 7.47
CA SER A 58 0.83 10.38 6.70
C SER A 58 1.28 9.54 5.49
N ARG A 59 2.35 9.97 4.81
CA ARG A 59 2.99 9.22 3.74
C ARG A 59 3.61 7.92 4.23
N ASP A 60 4.25 7.91 5.39
CA ASP A 60 4.89 6.72 5.95
C ASP A 60 3.83 5.72 6.46
N VAL A 61 2.71 6.20 7.02
CA VAL A 61 1.52 5.39 7.33
C VAL A 61 0.94 4.76 6.07
N PHE A 62 0.73 5.55 5.01
CA PHE A 62 0.20 5.03 3.75
C PHE A 62 1.14 4.01 3.12
N ARG A 63 2.44 4.27 3.14
CA ARG A 63 3.46 3.33 2.67
C ARG A 63 3.44 2.02 3.47
N GLU A 64 3.32 2.09 4.79
CA GLU A 64 3.24 0.92 5.66
C GLU A 64 1.95 0.13 5.42
N THR A 65 0.85 0.82 5.15
CA THR A 65 -0.39 0.18 4.72
C THR A 65 -0.20 -0.59 3.41
N LEU A 66 0.41 0.02 2.40
CA LEU A 66 0.69 -0.65 1.13
C LEU A 66 1.67 -1.83 1.28
N ARG A 67 2.52 -1.83 2.30
CA ARG A 67 3.36 -2.97 2.65
C ARG A 67 2.52 -4.12 3.18
N LEU A 68 1.67 -3.84 4.19
CA LEU A 68 0.85 -4.86 4.85
C LEU A 68 -0.34 -5.29 3.98
N TYR A 69 -0.99 -4.37 3.31
CA TYR A 69 -2.19 -4.62 2.50
C TYR A 69 -2.00 -4.05 1.09
N PRO A 70 -1.05 -4.61 0.30
CA PRO A 70 -0.90 -4.17 -1.08
C PRO A 70 -2.18 -4.48 -1.86
N PRO A 71 -2.83 -3.49 -2.49
CA PRO A 71 -4.08 -3.72 -3.23
C PRO A 71 -3.96 -4.83 -4.28
N VAL A 72 -2.80 -4.92 -4.92
CA VAL A 72 -2.47 -6.01 -5.85
C VAL A 72 -1.51 -7.00 -5.16
N PRO A 73 -2.03 -8.11 -4.58
CA PRO A 73 -1.22 -8.99 -3.74
C PRO A 73 -0.27 -9.88 -4.54
N MET A 74 -0.53 -10.07 -5.83
CA MET A 74 0.31 -10.86 -6.72
C MET A 74 0.22 -10.37 -8.17
N MET A 75 1.29 -10.56 -8.91
CA MET A 75 1.44 -10.21 -10.31
C MET A 75 1.96 -11.41 -11.10
N VAL A 76 1.44 -11.59 -12.32
CA VAL A 76 1.87 -12.68 -13.20
C VAL A 76 2.76 -12.09 -14.32
N ARG A 77 3.82 -12.79 -14.64
CA ARG A 77 4.69 -12.54 -15.79
C ARG A 77 4.82 -13.82 -16.59
N GLN A 78 4.96 -13.70 -17.89
CA GLN A 78 5.21 -14.84 -18.78
C GLN A 78 6.60 -14.70 -19.39
N SER A 79 7.35 -15.80 -19.34
CA SER A 79 8.66 -15.90 -20.00
C SER A 79 8.48 -15.92 -21.52
N ARG A 80 9.16 -15.02 -22.24
CA ARG A 80 9.15 -14.99 -23.71
C ARG A 80 10.26 -15.83 -24.34
N CYS A 81 11.33 -16.06 -23.58
CA CYS A 81 12.50 -16.84 -24.00
C CYS A 81 12.94 -17.76 -22.86
N PRO A 82 13.79 -18.75 -23.12
CA PRO A 82 14.38 -19.56 -22.06
C PRO A 82 15.14 -18.67 -21.07
N VAL A 83 14.86 -18.83 -19.78
CA VAL A 83 15.54 -18.08 -18.69
C VAL A 83 16.07 -19.05 -17.67
N THR A 84 17.15 -18.71 -17.00
CA THR A 84 17.62 -19.46 -15.83
C THR A 84 17.42 -18.63 -14.59
N PHE A 85 16.73 -19.20 -13.59
CA PHE A 85 16.51 -18.57 -12.29
C PHE A 85 16.88 -19.55 -11.17
N ARG A 86 17.84 -19.18 -10.32
CA ARG A 86 18.35 -20.03 -9.24
C ARG A 86 18.70 -21.46 -9.72
N ASN A 87 19.47 -21.56 -10.79
CA ASN A 87 19.87 -22.83 -11.44
C ASN A 87 18.74 -23.69 -12.02
N ARG A 88 17.52 -23.16 -12.11
CA ARG A 88 16.39 -23.81 -12.79
C ARG A 88 16.16 -23.20 -14.15
N LYS A 89 16.08 -24.04 -15.17
CA LYS A 89 15.69 -23.63 -16.51
C LYS A 89 14.18 -23.40 -16.55
N ILE A 90 13.76 -22.23 -17.02
CA ILE A 90 12.38 -21.83 -17.20
C ILE A 90 12.12 -21.79 -18.71
N ALA A 91 11.18 -22.62 -19.18
CA ALA A 91 10.83 -22.67 -20.58
C ALA A 91 10.06 -21.40 -21.03
N PRO A 92 10.12 -21.04 -22.32
CA PRO A 92 9.23 -20.03 -22.87
C PRO A 92 7.76 -20.39 -22.62
N GLY A 93 6.92 -19.39 -22.37
CA GLY A 93 5.52 -19.57 -22.03
C GLY A 93 5.23 -19.85 -20.55
N SER A 94 6.27 -20.13 -19.75
CA SER A 94 6.09 -20.36 -18.30
C SER A 94 5.57 -19.12 -17.61
N GLN A 95 4.58 -19.29 -16.73
CA GLN A 95 4.07 -18.23 -15.87
C GLN A 95 4.91 -18.13 -14.59
N MET A 96 5.26 -16.92 -14.22
CA MET A 96 5.96 -16.58 -12.98
C MET A 96 5.08 -15.67 -12.14
N VAL A 97 4.82 -16.07 -10.90
CA VAL A 97 4.06 -15.26 -9.95
C VAL A 97 5.03 -14.50 -9.05
N ILE A 98 4.87 -13.20 -8.98
CA ILE A 98 5.55 -12.30 -8.05
C ILE A 98 4.51 -11.85 -7.04
N SER A 99 4.74 -12.10 -5.75
CA SER A 99 3.79 -11.76 -4.70
C SER A 99 4.33 -10.65 -3.80
N PRO A 100 3.89 -9.39 -3.98
CA PRO A 100 4.14 -8.31 -3.02
C PRO A 100 3.67 -8.69 -1.62
N TRP A 101 2.52 -9.33 -1.48
CA TRP A 101 2.00 -9.79 -0.19
C TRP A 101 3.00 -10.62 0.60
N ASN A 102 3.63 -11.61 -0.03
CA ASN A 102 4.62 -12.47 0.62
C ASN A 102 5.98 -11.78 0.75
N LEU A 103 6.39 -11.00 -0.26
CA LEU A 103 7.67 -10.31 -0.27
C LEU A 103 7.73 -9.25 0.84
N HIS A 104 6.66 -8.48 1.00
CA HIS A 104 6.58 -7.43 2.00
C HIS A 104 6.46 -7.95 3.45
N ARG A 105 6.22 -9.26 3.62
CA ARG A 105 6.16 -9.96 4.90
C ARG A 105 7.26 -11.00 5.08
N HIS A 106 8.28 -10.96 4.24
CA HIS A 106 9.32 -11.97 4.25
C HIS A 106 10.24 -11.80 5.47
N ARG A 107 10.21 -12.75 6.39
CA ARG A 107 10.89 -12.72 7.70
C ARG A 107 12.42 -12.58 7.66
N ARG A 108 13.07 -12.90 6.54
CA ARG A 108 14.51 -12.70 6.35
C ARG A 108 14.88 -11.33 5.83
N LEU A 109 13.90 -10.54 5.42
CA LEU A 109 14.11 -9.20 4.86
C LEU A 109 13.65 -8.12 5.81
N TRP A 110 12.47 -8.29 6.41
CA TRP A 110 11.80 -7.29 7.20
C TRP A 110 11.89 -7.59 8.69
N ASP A 111 12.32 -6.63 9.48
CA ASP A 111 12.20 -6.67 10.93
C ASP A 111 10.72 -6.52 11.30
N ASN A 112 10.22 -7.38 12.21
CA ASN A 112 8.81 -7.42 12.59
C ASN A 112 7.85 -7.32 11.38
N PRO A 113 7.86 -8.31 10.47
CA PRO A 113 7.20 -8.20 9.15
C PRO A 113 5.68 -8.07 9.23
N ASP A 114 5.05 -8.57 10.28
CA ASP A 114 3.60 -8.57 10.44
C ASP A 114 3.10 -7.37 11.27
N GLY A 115 3.99 -6.65 11.95
CA GLY A 115 3.65 -5.48 12.74
C GLY A 115 3.47 -4.22 11.90
N PHE A 116 2.49 -3.41 12.28
CA PHE A 116 2.28 -2.06 11.73
C PHE A 116 3.19 -1.06 12.44
N ASP A 117 4.17 -0.56 11.74
CA ASP A 117 5.13 0.41 12.26
C ASP A 117 5.54 1.42 11.18
N PRO A 118 4.88 2.57 11.09
CA PRO A 118 5.25 3.64 10.16
C PRO A 118 6.67 4.22 10.37
N SER A 119 7.26 4.03 11.55
CA SER A 119 8.62 4.52 11.81
C SER A 119 9.71 3.67 11.15
N ARG A 120 9.37 2.45 10.73
CA ARG A 120 10.31 1.53 10.08
C ARG A 120 11.04 2.14 8.88
N TRP A 121 10.40 3.05 8.14
CA TRP A 121 10.96 3.68 6.94
C TRP A 121 12.19 4.56 7.22
N HIS A 122 12.44 4.87 8.50
CA HIS A 122 13.61 5.62 8.96
C HIS A 122 14.74 4.73 9.47
N SER A 123 14.47 3.43 9.74
CA SER A 123 15.47 2.46 10.16
C SER A 123 16.37 2.03 8.99
N GLU A 124 17.54 1.51 9.28
CA GLU A 124 18.44 0.98 8.24
C GLU A 124 17.83 -0.21 7.49
N ASN A 125 17.14 -1.12 8.22
CA ASN A 125 16.40 -2.23 7.60
C ASN A 125 15.29 -1.73 6.68
N GLY A 126 14.47 -0.77 7.13
CA GLY A 126 13.38 -0.21 6.34
C GLY A 126 13.87 0.50 5.08
N LYS A 127 14.98 1.26 5.15
CA LYS A 127 15.61 1.91 3.98
C LYS A 127 16.12 0.89 2.97
N ALA A 128 16.76 -0.19 3.44
CA ALA A 128 17.22 -1.28 2.58
C ALA A 128 16.03 -1.97 1.91
N CYS A 129 15.00 -2.31 2.68
CA CYS A 129 13.80 -2.95 2.16
C CYS A 129 13.01 -2.06 1.19
N LEU A 130 12.94 -0.75 1.42
CA LEU A 130 12.32 0.21 0.51
C LEU A 130 12.94 0.15 -0.89
N ARG A 131 14.26 -0.04 -0.96
CA ARG A 131 15.00 -0.13 -2.22
C ARG A 131 14.86 -1.50 -2.89
N ASP A 132 14.94 -2.58 -2.09
CA ASP A 132 15.21 -3.92 -2.61
C ASP A 132 14.02 -4.90 -2.51
N ALA A 133 13.04 -4.61 -1.65
CA ALA A 133 11.96 -5.54 -1.30
C ALA A 133 10.56 -4.92 -1.23
N TYR A 134 10.40 -3.63 -1.52
CA TYR A 134 9.12 -2.93 -1.47
C TYR A 134 8.63 -2.59 -2.88
N ILE A 135 7.64 -3.35 -3.37
CA ILE A 135 7.15 -3.26 -4.76
C ILE A 135 5.62 -3.18 -4.87
N PRO A 136 4.92 -2.35 -4.09
CA PRO A 136 3.44 -2.31 -4.14
C PRO A 136 2.91 -1.83 -5.49
N PHE A 137 3.71 -1.09 -6.24
CA PHE A 137 3.38 -0.54 -7.56
C PHE A 137 4.02 -1.31 -8.72
N SER A 138 4.49 -2.53 -8.48
CA SER A 138 5.26 -3.29 -9.45
C SER A 138 6.62 -2.63 -9.78
N THR A 139 7.31 -3.13 -10.79
CA THR A 139 8.62 -2.63 -11.22
C THR A 139 8.87 -2.94 -12.70
N GLY A 140 9.86 -2.26 -13.29
CA GLY A 140 10.25 -2.45 -14.69
C GLY A 140 9.21 -1.91 -15.67
N ALA A 141 9.09 -2.54 -16.84
CA ALA A 141 8.22 -2.09 -17.93
C ALA A 141 6.71 -2.14 -17.60
N ARG A 142 6.33 -2.70 -16.46
CA ARG A 142 4.94 -2.80 -15.99
C ARG A 142 4.74 -2.09 -14.64
N VAL A 143 5.60 -1.12 -14.33
CA VAL A 143 5.40 -0.25 -13.15
C VAL A 143 4.08 0.50 -13.27
N CYS A 144 3.42 0.69 -12.13
CA CYS A 144 2.15 1.42 -12.07
C CYS A 144 2.37 2.89 -12.49
N ILE A 145 1.64 3.33 -13.51
CA ILE A 145 1.71 4.73 -13.97
C ILE A 145 1.09 5.71 -12.98
N GLY A 146 0.14 5.24 -12.14
CA GLY A 146 -0.51 6.02 -11.09
C GLY A 146 0.25 6.07 -9.76
N ALA A 147 1.45 5.48 -9.66
CA ALA A 147 2.19 5.41 -8.39
C ALA A 147 2.44 6.78 -7.75
N GLY A 148 2.86 7.76 -8.55
CA GLY A 148 3.08 9.13 -8.08
C GLY A 148 1.78 9.78 -7.58
N PHE A 149 0.69 9.59 -8.32
CA PHE A 149 -0.63 10.11 -7.95
C PHE A 149 -1.12 9.48 -6.64
N ALA A 150 -1.07 8.16 -6.50
CA ALA A 150 -1.50 7.45 -5.30
C ALA A 150 -0.71 7.87 -4.05
N MET A 151 0.61 8.15 -4.21
CA MET A 151 1.47 8.61 -3.11
C MET A 151 1.28 10.09 -2.74
N VAL A 152 0.49 10.82 -3.49
CA VAL A 152 -0.01 12.17 -3.15
C VAL A 152 -1.42 12.08 -2.57
N GLU A 153 -2.33 11.41 -3.29
CA GLU A 153 -3.74 11.29 -2.93
C GLU A 153 -3.94 10.58 -1.58
N GLY A 154 -3.32 9.42 -1.39
CA GLY A 154 -3.51 8.62 -0.18
C GLY A 154 -3.15 9.36 1.11
N PRO A 155 -1.93 9.88 1.27
CA PRO A 155 -1.55 10.69 2.44
C PRO A 155 -2.41 11.93 2.64
N LEU A 156 -2.80 12.61 1.56
CA LEU A 156 -3.65 13.80 1.63
C LEU A 156 -5.05 13.45 2.16
N LEU A 157 -5.70 12.44 1.59
CA LEU A 157 -7.04 12.01 2.03
C LEU A 157 -7.02 11.49 3.48
N LEU A 158 -6.00 10.73 3.88
CA LEU A 158 -5.84 10.32 5.28
C LEU A 158 -5.73 11.53 6.20
N SER A 159 -4.90 12.50 5.86
CA SER A 159 -4.72 13.71 6.66
C SER A 159 -6.01 14.52 6.77
N LEU A 160 -6.76 14.69 5.68
CA LEU A 160 -8.03 15.43 5.69
C LEU A 160 -9.08 14.73 6.56
N LEU A 161 -9.17 13.40 6.47
CA LEU A 161 -10.10 12.62 7.28
C LEU A 161 -9.72 12.71 8.78
N LEU A 162 -8.45 12.49 9.12
CA LEU A 162 -7.99 12.50 10.51
C LEU A 162 -7.90 13.90 11.13
N LYS A 163 -7.90 14.95 10.32
CA LYS A 163 -8.06 16.31 10.81
C LYS A 163 -9.44 16.56 11.41
N SER A 164 -10.47 15.89 10.87
CA SER A 164 -11.87 16.13 11.21
C SER A 164 -12.53 14.99 11.98
N PHE A 165 -12.03 13.77 11.86
CA PHE A 165 -12.64 12.57 12.42
C PHE A 165 -11.65 11.75 13.21
N ARG A 166 -12.15 11.06 14.24
CA ARG A 166 -11.45 9.97 14.93
C ARG A 166 -12.16 8.67 14.58
N PHE A 167 -11.39 7.66 14.25
CA PHE A 167 -11.89 6.33 13.88
C PHE A 167 -11.61 5.32 14.98
N GLU A 168 -12.58 4.47 15.27
CA GLU A 168 -12.45 3.40 16.24
C GLU A 168 -12.90 2.09 15.58
N ALA A 169 -12.08 1.06 15.69
CA ALA A 169 -12.42 -0.23 15.13
C ALA A 169 -13.46 -0.93 15.99
N LEU A 170 -14.53 -1.45 15.40
CA LEU A 170 -15.51 -2.25 16.12
C LEU A 170 -14.91 -3.60 16.50
N SER A 171 -14.86 -3.90 17.80
CA SER A 171 -14.23 -5.11 18.35
C SER A 171 -14.82 -6.42 17.81
N GLU A 172 -16.11 -6.40 17.48
CA GLU A 172 -16.87 -7.54 16.96
C GLU A 172 -16.60 -7.83 15.47
N HIS A 173 -16.05 -6.86 14.74
CA HIS A 173 -15.83 -6.95 13.31
C HIS A 173 -14.32 -6.90 12.98
N ARG A 174 -13.68 -8.06 13.01
CA ARG A 174 -12.29 -8.18 12.59
C ARG A 174 -12.21 -8.47 11.08
N PRO A 175 -11.81 -7.50 10.26
CA PRO A 175 -11.70 -7.71 8.83
C PRO A 175 -10.58 -8.69 8.51
N THR A 176 -10.89 -9.70 7.70
CA THR A 176 -9.92 -10.64 7.17
C THR A 176 -9.63 -10.28 5.71
N PRO A 177 -8.36 -10.12 5.33
CA PRO A 177 -8.03 -9.80 3.96
C PRO A 177 -8.30 -10.98 3.03
N VAL A 178 -9.02 -10.73 1.95
CA VAL A 178 -9.25 -11.69 0.87
C VAL A 178 -8.82 -11.07 -0.46
N ALA A 179 -8.19 -11.90 -1.30
CA ALA A 179 -7.74 -11.49 -2.61
C ALA A 179 -8.84 -11.74 -3.64
N HIS A 180 -9.38 -10.66 -4.17
CA HIS A 180 -10.19 -10.64 -5.39
C HIS A 180 -9.37 -9.97 -6.51
N LEU A 181 -9.94 -8.97 -7.20
CA LEU A 181 -9.17 -8.09 -8.07
C LEU A 181 -8.18 -7.27 -7.23
N THR A 182 -8.62 -6.80 -6.06
CA THR A 182 -7.81 -6.15 -5.03
C THR A 182 -7.94 -6.89 -3.69
N VAL A 183 -7.08 -6.56 -2.73
CA VAL A 183 -7.18 -7.06 -1.35
C VAL A 183 -8.28 -6.30 -0.63
N ARG A 184 -9.41 -6.97 -0.42
CA ARG A 184 -10.56 -6.42 0.31
C ARG A 184 -10.77 -7.14 1.64
N SER A 185 -11.58 -6.57 2.51
CA SER A 185 -12.11 -7.27 3.67
C SER A 185 -13.23 -8.23 3.26
N ASN A 186 -13.26 -9.41 3.87
CA ASN A 186 -14.34 -10.40 3.67
C ASN A 186 -15.71 -9.92 4.19
N VAL A 187 -15.72 -9.04 5.20
CA VAL A 187 -16.95 -8.58 5.88
C VAL A 187 -17.12 -7.05 5.85
N GLY A 188 -16.31 -6.36 5.05
CA GLY A 188 -16.21 -4.90 5.11
C GLY A 188 -15.26 -4.44 6.23
N ILE A 189 -15.02 -3.14 6.30
CA ILE A 189 -14.27 -2.47 7.36
C ILE A 189 -15.25 -1.53 8.05
N TRP A 190 -15.52 -1.80 9.31
CA TRP A 190 -16.48 -1.06 10.13
C TRP A 190 -15.68 -0.23 11.15
N LEU A 191 -15.89 1.09 11.09
CA LEU A 191 -15.17 2.08 11.89
C LEU A 191 -16.14 3.06 12.51
#